data_1a6d269d5210e050e7963f30c4d26425
#
_entry.id   1a6d269d5210e050e7963f30c4d26425
#
_cell.length_a   1.000
_cell.length_b   1.000
_cell.length_c   1.000
_cell.angle_alpha   90.00
_cell.angle_beta   90.00
_cell.angle_gamma   90.00
#
_symmetry.space_group_name_H-M   'P 1'
#
loop_
_entity.id
_entity.type
_entity.pdbx_description
1 polymer ?
#
loop_
_entity_poly.entity_id
_entity_poly.type
_entity_poly.pdbx_seq_one_letter_code
_entity_poly.pdbx_strand_id
1 'polypeptide(L)'
;MAVLDVESGRAQRLTGRTWLQERVGAHEYRVTGAGFWQIHRGAPSVLVDAVLAGLKAAPGEKVADLYAGAGLFTVPLAATVGSGGSVLSVEGSANTSKDARRNLHGQDHVVIVEGRVESVLDSWEWPLDVVLLDPPRAGAGKRVVTQIIQAKPRAVGYVSCDPASFARDLGLFLARGWSLDQLRVFDLYPHTHHMESFAVLTPPAE
;
A
#
# COMPACT_ATOMS: atom_id res chain seq x y z
N MET A 1 -13.30 2.56 -25.12
CA MET A 1 -13.75 1.29 -24.52
C MET A 1 -12.62 0.28 -24.66
N ALA A 2 -12.26 -0.42 -23.60
CA ALA A 2 -11.37 -1.55 -23.62
C ALA A 2 -12.15 -2.79 -23.18
N VAL A 3 -11.77 -3.95 -23.67
CA VAL A 3 -12.28 -5.24 -23.23
C VAL A 3 -11.11 -6.00 -22.60
N LEU A 4 -11.32 -6.51 -21.40
CA LEU A 4 -10.37 -7.36 -20.73
C LEU A 4 -10.65 -8.81 -21.18
N ASP A 5 -9.65 -9.45 -21.76
CA ASP A 5 -9.68 -10.90 -21.93
C ASP A 5 -9.39 -11.55 -20.58
N VAL A 6 -10.39 -12.24 -20.05
CA VAL A 6 -10.34 -12.84 -18.70
C VAL A 6 -9.32 -13.99 -18.63
N GLU A 7 -9.13 -14.72 -19.72
CA GLU A 7 -8.20 -15.87 -19.76
C GLU A 7 -6.74 -15.41 -19.82
N SER A 8 -6.43 -14.43 -20.66
CA SER A 8 -5.06 -13.93 -20.83
C SER A 8 -4.70 -12.76 -19.92
N GLY A 9 -5.66 -12.16 -19.24
CA GLY A 9 -5.48 -10.93 -18.46
C GLY A 9 -5.09 -9.71 -19.30
N ARG A 10 -5.20 -9.78 -20.63
CA ARG A 10 -4.83 -8.70 -21.55
C ARG A 10 -6.00 -7.79 -21.84
N ALA A 11 -5.78 -6.50 -21.72
CA ALA A 11 -6.75 -5.50 -22.15
C ALA A 11 -6.60 -5.22 -23.64
N GLN A 12 -7.63 -5.54 -24.43
CA GLN A 12 -7.70 -5.19 -25.84
C GLN A 12 -8.42 -3.84 -26.01
N ARG A 13 -7.76 -2.88 -26.63
CA ARG A 13 -8.36 -1.61 -26.96
C ARG A 13 -9.25 -1.73 -28.18
N LEU A 14 -10.55 -1.48 -28.03
CA LEU A 14 -11.49 -1.33 -29.14
C LEU A 14 -11.54 0.12 -29.61
N THR A 15 -11.68 1.08 -28.68
CA THR A 15 -11.70 2.51 -28.98
C THR A 15 -11.33 3.29 -27.73
N GLY A 16 -10.80 4.52 -27.90
CA GLY A 16 -10.44 5.41 -26.81
C GLY A 16 -9.19 4.98 -26.04
N ARG A 17 -9.18 5.24 -24.74
CA ARG A 17 -8.04 4.97 -23.84
C ARG A 17 -8.26 3.67 -23.08
N THR A 18 -7.17 2.96 -22.75
CA THR A 18 -7.16 1.76 -21.88
C THR A 18 -6.74 2.10 -20.45
N TRP A 19 -6.70 3.36 -20.10
CA TRP A 19 -6.34 3.88 -18.79
C TRP A 19 -7.29 4.99 -18.36
N LEU A 20 -7.40 5.16 -17.06
CA LEU A 20 -8.17 6.21 -16.40
C LEU A 20 -7.20 7.21 -15.76
N GLN A 21 -7.65 8.45 -15.65
CA GLN A 21 -7.01 9.47 -14.84
C GLN A 21 -7.85 9.66 -13.59
N GLU A 22 -7.23 9.48 -12.45
CA GLU A 22 -7.84 9.62 -11.14
C GLU A 22 -7.15 10.74 -10.37
N ARG A 23 -7.88 11.39 -9.47
CA ARG A 23 -7.35 12.45 -8.61
C ARG A 23 -7.65 12.16 -7.17
N VAL A 24 -6.60 12.19 -6.33
CA VAL A 24 -6.70 12.00 -4.88
C VAL A 24 -5.98 13.16 -4.19
N GLY A 25 -6.75 14.03 -3.54
CA GLY A 25 -6.20 15.26 -2.99
C GLY A 25 -5.56 16.13 -4.07
N ALA A 26 -4.28 16.47 -3.87
CA ALA A 26 -3.47 17.23 -4.82
C ALA A 26 -2.80 16.38 -5.90
N HIS A 27 -2.88 15.05 -5.82
CA HIS A 27 -2.14 14.13 -6.68
C HIS A 27 -3.01 13.58 -7.81
N GLU A 28 -2.41 13.45 -8.99
CA GLU A 28 -3.02 12.81 -10.15
C GLU A 28 -2.40 11.45 -10.40
N TYR A 29 -3.25 10.48 -10.76
CA TYR A 29 -2.84 9.10 -11.01
C TYR A 29 -3.30 8.67 -12.39
N ARG A 30 -2.45 7.92 -13.06
CA ARG A 30 -2.81 7.18 -14.26
C ARG A 30 -2.88 5.71 -13.91
N VAL A 31 -4.05 5.10 -14.12
CA VAL A 31 -4.31 3.70 -13.80
C VAL A 31 -4.74 2.96 -15.06
N THR A 32 -4.07 1.87 -15.39
CA THR A 32 -4.47 1.03 -16.53
C THR A 32 -5.70 0.22 -16.18
N GLY A 33 -6.59 0.00 -17.16
CA GLY A 33 -7.83 -0.74 -16.95
C GLY A 33 -7.64 -2.23 -16.62
N ALA A 34 -6.42 -2.76 -16.76
CA ALA A 34 -6.05 -4.12 -16.33
C ALA A 34 -5.38 -4.15 -14.94
N GLY A 35 -5.12 -2.97 -14.34
CA GLY A 35 -4.57 -2.83 -13.00
C GLY A 35 -5.66 -2.78 -11.94
N PHE A 36 -5.25 -2.84 -10.68
CA PHE A 36 -6.14 -2.63 -9.55
C PHE A 36 -6.25 -1.13 -9.23
N TRP A 37 -7.46 -0.69 -8.91
CA TRP A 37 -7.76 0.58 -8.28
C TRP A 37 -8.95 0.41 -7.34
N GLN A 38 -9.04 1.27 -6.32
CA GLN A 38 -10.15 1.25 -5.36
C GLN A 38 -11.49 1.49 -6.06
N ILE A 39 -12.44 0.58 -5.89
CA ILE A 39 -13.71 0.57 -6.63
C ILE A 39 -14.64 1.70 -6.17
N HIS A 40 -14.72 1.94 -4.87
CA HIS A 40 -15.55 3.00 -4.32
C HIS A 40 -14.88 4.36 -4.54
N ARG A 41 -15.60 5.32 -5.12
CA ARG A 41 -15.05 6.63 -5.51
C ARG A 41 -14.37 7.41 -4.37
N GLY A 42 -14.91 7.29 -3.16
CA GLY A 42 -14.35 7.95 -1.97
C GLY A 42 -13.21 7.17 -1.30
N ALA A 43 -13.01 5.90 -1.64
CA ALA A 43 -12.02 5.05 -0.96
C ALA A 43 -10.60 5.59 -1.08
N PRO A 44 -10.10 6.01 -2.26
CA PRO A 44 -8.74 6.51 -2.37
C PRO A 44 -8.45 7.66 -1.41
N SER A 45 -9.33 8.67 -1.38
CA SER A 45 -9.13 9.85 -0.52
C SER A 45 -9.23 9.49 0.96
N VAL A 46 -10.27 8.74 1.37
CA VAL A 46 -10.49 8.37 2.77
C VAL A 46 -9.35 7.52 3.31
N LEU A 47 -8.84 6.58 2.52
CA LEU A 47 -7.72 5.72 2.93
C LEU A 47 -6.41 6.49 2.97
N VAL A 48 -6.11 7.33 1.98
CA VAL A 48 -4.91 8.19 2.00
C VAL A 48 -4.91 9.11 3.22
N ASP A 49 -6.04 9.79 3.50
CA ASP A 49 -6.16 10.66 4.66
C ASP A 49 -5.96 9.88 5.98
N ALA A 50 -6.53 8.68 6.08
CA ALA A 50 -6.36 7.84 7.25
C ALA A 50 -4.90 7.39 7.44
N VAL A 51 -4.24 6.98 6.37
CA VAL A 51 -2.84 6.54 6.36
C VAL A 51 -1.91 7.68 6.78
N LEU A 52 -2.03 8.85 6.15
CA LEU A 52 -1.19 10.01 6.45
C LEU A 52 -1.38 10.48 7.89
N ALA A 53 -2.64 10.59 8.34
CA ALA A 53 -2.96 11.03 9.70
C ALA A 53 -2.52 10.00 10.77
N GLY A 54 -2.57 8.71 10.46
CA GLY A 54 -2.20 7.64 11.39
C GLY A 54 -0.71 7.41 11.49
N LEU A 55 -0.01 7.28 10.37
CA LEU A 55 1.43 7.00 10.33
C LEU A 55 2.28 8.21 10.70
N LYS A 56 1.79 9.42 10.43
CA LYS A 56 2.50 10.68 10.72
C LYS A 56 3.94 10.62 10.24
N ALA A 57 4.13 10.13 8.99
CA ALA A 57 5.45 10.13 8.38
C ALA A 57 6.02 11.54 8.36
N ALA A 58 7.31 11.67 8.63
CA ALA A 58 7.99 12.96 8.75
C ALA A 58 9.01 13.17 7.62
N PRO A 59 9.35 14.43 7.31
CA PRO A 59 10.43 14.71 6.36
C PRO A 59 11.73 14.02 6.76
N GLY A 60 12.40 13.41 5.79
CA GLY A 60 13.65 12.69 5.99
C GLY A 60 13.51 11.21 6.38
N GLU A 61 12.31 10.73 6.68
CA GLU A 61 12.09 9.32 7.04
C GLU A 61 12.20 8.36 5.85
N LYS A 62 12.50 7.11 6.18
CA LYS A 62 12.54 5.98 5.25
C LYS A 62 11.28 5.14 5.41
N VAL A 63 10.45 5.16 4.39
CA VAL A 63 9.13 4.53 4.40
C VAL A 63 9.08 3.36 3.42
N ALA A 64 8.47 2.25 3.81
CA ALA A 64 8.09 1.20 2.87
C ALA A 64 6.58 1.22 2.64
N ASP A 65 6.18 1.16 1.35
CA ASP A 65 4.81 0.93 0.90
C ASP A 65 4.77 -0.44 0.21
N LEU A 66 4.23 -1.42 0.93
CA LEU A 66 4.20 -2.82 0.55
C LEU A 66 2.83 -3.16 -0.05
N TYR A 67 2.83 -3.88 -1.18
CA TYR A 67 1.65 -4.13 -2.02
C TYR A 67 1.11 -2.83 -2.63
N ALA A 68 2.01 -1.99 -3.11
CA ALA A 68 1.78 -0.57 -3.41
C ALA A 68 0.83 -0.31 -4.60
N GLY A 69 0.53 -1.32 -5.41
CA GLY A 69 -0.33 -1.17 -6.58
C GLY A 69 0.20 -0.13 -7.57
N ALA A 70 -0.67 0.78 -7.97
CA ALA A 70 -0.33 1.90 -8.85
C ALA A 70 0.32 3.09 -8.11
N GLY A 71 0.66 2.93 -6.82
CA GLY A 71 1.29 3.94 -5.98
C GLY A 71 0.31 4.86 -5.25
N LEU A 72 -0.90 4.38 -4.95
CA LEU A 72 -1.92 5.19 -4.26
C LEU A 72 -1.37 5.86 -3.01
N PHE A 73 -0.68 5.12 -2.17
CA PHE A 73 -0.08 5.62 -0.93
C PHE A 73 1.37 6.09 -1.14
N THR A 74 2.10 5.46 -2.07
CA THR A 74 3.49 5.83 -2.36
C THR A 74 3.62 7.30 -2.72
N VAL A 75 2.74 7.83 -3.58
CA VAL A 75 2.80 9.23 -4.04
C VAL A 75 2.69 10.23 -2.89
N PRO A 76 1.66 10.20 -2.03
CA PRO A 76 1.57 11.14 -0.91
C PRO A 76 2.63 10.89 0.17
N LEU A 77 3.07 9.65 0.40
CA LEU A 77 4.18 9.35 1.32
C LEU A 77 5.49 9.95 0.82
N ALA A 78 5.79 9.82 -0.49
CA ALA A 78 6.97 10.44 -1.10
C ALA A 78 6.95 11.96 -0.97
N ALA A 79 5.79 12.59 -1.20
CA ALA A 79 5.62 14.03 -1.00
C ALA A 79 5.84 14.44 0.46
N THR A 80 5.44 13.60 1.42
CA THR A 80 5.57 13.86 2.85
C THR A 80 7.03 13.77 3.32
N VAL A 81 7.74 12.69 2.94
CA VAL A 81 9.14 12.50 3.39
C VAL A 81 10.11 13.41 2.64
N GLY A 82 9.76 13.85 1.45
CA GLY A 82 10.57 14.74 0.62
C GLY A 82 11.91 14.14 0.19
N SER A 83 12.75 14.95 -0.47
CA SER A 83 14.04 14.51 -1.02
C SER A 83 15.10 14.16 0.03
N GLY A 84 14.89 14.52 1.28
CA GLY A 84 15.75 14.12 2.40
C GLY A 84 15.44 12.73 2.95
N GLY A 85 14.25 12.18 2.62
CA GLY A 85 13.81 10.84 2.96
C GLY A 85 13.89 9.87 1.78
N SER A 86 13.29 8.70 1.94
CA SER A 86 13.18 7.74 0.85
C SER A 86 11.94 6.87 0.99
N VAL A 87 11.40 6.40 -0.14
CA VAL A 87 10.27 5.47 -0.15
C VAL A 87 10.64 4.22 -0.94
N LEU A 88 10.50 3.06 -0.31
CA LEU A 88 10.49 1.76 -0.97
C LEU A 88 9.05 1.41 -1.34
N SER A 89 8.75 1.26 -2.62
CA SER A 89 7.44 0.85 -3.13
C SER A 89 7.56 -0.55 -3.73
N VAL A 90 6.87 -1.54 -3.14
CA VAL A 90 6.94 -2.94 -3.57
C VAL A 90 5.60 -3.40 -4.13
N GLU A 91 5.61 -3.91 -5.36
CA GLU A 91 4.41 -4.39 -6.04
C GLU A 91 4.70 -5.66 -6.84
N GLY A 92 3.85 -6.68 -6.66
CA GLY A 92 4.02 -7.98 -7.34
C GLY A 92 3.58 -8.02 -8.80
N SER A 93 2.70 -7.11 -9.20
CA SER A 93 2.15 -7.08 -10.57
C SER A 93 2.95 -6.15 -11.47
N ALA A 94 3.45 -6.67 -12.59
CA ALA A 94 4.17 -5.89 -13.59
C ALA A 94 3.33 -4.74 -14.19
N ASN A 95 2.01 -4.90 -14.28
CA ASN A 95 1.14 -3.88 -14.84
C ASN A 95 0.98 -2.69 -13.89
N THR A 96 0.69 -2.97 -12.61
CA THR A 96 0.54 -1.93 -11.58
C THR A 96 1.87 -1.26 -11.25
N SER A 97 2.99 -2.01 -11.24
CA SER A 97 4.34 -1.44 -11.13
C SER A 97 4.68 -0.45 -12.24
N LYS A 98 4.23 -0.70 -13.49
CA LYS A 98 4.38 0.27 -14.59
C LYS A 98 3.58 1.55 -14.36
N ASP A 99 2.39 1.43 -13.80
CA ASP A 99 1.59 2.59 -13.43
C ASP A 99 2.24 3.37 -12.29
N ALA A 100 2.73 2.68 -11.25
CA ALA A 100 3.50 3.31 -10.17
C ALA A 100 4.71 4.09 -10.69
N ARG A 101 5.51 3.51 -11.59
CA ARG A 101 6.66 4.20 -12.22
C ARG A 101 6.26 5.45 -13.00
N ARG A 102 5.06 5.48 -13.61
CA ARG A 102 4.55 6.67 -14.30
C ARG A 102 4.08 7.73 -13.31
N ASN A 103 3.35 7.30 -12.28
CA ASN A 103 2.77 8.19 -11.28
C ASN A 103 3.84 8.84 -10.38
N LEU A 104 5.01 8.20 -10.25
CA LEU A 104 6.15 8.64 -9.45
C LEU A 104 7.33 9.13 -10.30
N HIS A 105 7.08 9.40 -11.59
CA HIS A 105 8.14 9.91 -12.47
C HIS A 105 8.74 11.21 -11.94
N GLY A 106 10.07 11.26 -11.88
CA GLY A 106 10.81 12.42 -11.37
C GLY A 106 10.95 12.47 -9.83
N GLN A 107 10.52 11.42 -9.12
CA GLN A 107 10.71 11.27 -7.67
C GLN A 107 11.94 10.37 -7.40
N ASP A 108 13.14 10.96 -7.47
CA ASP A 108 14.41 10.21 -7.40
C ASP A 108 14.66 9.52 -6.04
N HIS A 109 13.93 9.95 -5.01
CA HIS A 109 13.98 9.35 -3.67
C HIS A 109 13.01 8.17 -3.49
N VAL A 110 12.32 7.73 -4.57
CA VAL A 110 11.43 6.57 -4.55
C VAL A 110 12.05 5.42 -5.32
N VAL A 111 12.19 4.28 -4.64
CA VAL A 111 12.65 3.01 -5.24
C VAL A 111 11.46 2.11 -5.46
N ILE A 112 11.12 1.83 -6.73
CA ILE A 112 10.01 0.94 -7.08
C ILE A 112 10.56 -0.42 -7.47
N VAL A 113 10.18 -1.43 -6.69
CA VAL A 113 10.59 -2.83 -6.88
C VAL A 113 9.39 -3.66 -7.30
N GLU A 114 9.50 -4.27 -8.48
CA GLU A 114 8.55 -5.30 -8.91
C GLU A 114 9.00 -6.65 -8.35
N GLY A 115 8.20 -7.23 -7.46
CA GLY A 115 8.54 -8.49 -6.83
C GLY A 115 7.61 -8.86 -5.70
N ARG A 116 7.78 -10.08 -5.18
CA ARG A 116 7.07 -10.53 -3.99
C ARG A 116 7.63 -9.81 -2.75
N VAL A 117 6.73 -9.30 -1.92
CA VAL A 117 7.10 -8.51 -0.73
C VAL A 117 8.09 -9.25 0.15
N GLU A 118 7.83 -10.53 0.46
CA GLU A 118 8.70 -11.33 1.30
C GLU A 118 10.11 -11.53 0.73
N SER A 119 10.24 -11.56 -0.60
CA SER A 119 11.55 -11.72 -1.25
C SER A 119 12.32 -10.41 -1.29
N VAL A 120 11.62 -9.30 -1.46
CA VAL A 120 12.22 -7.97 -1.43
C VAL A 120 12.71 -7.63 -0.02
N LEU A 121 11.90 -7.89 1.01
CA LEU A 121 12.28 -7.64 2.40
C LEU A 121 13.46 -8.50 2.86
N ASP A 122 13.63 -9.74 2.36
CA ASP A 122 14.79 -10.57 2.67
C ASP A 122 16.13 -9.96 2.21
N SER A 123 16.10 -9.18 1.13
CA SER A 123 17.30 -8.57 0.53
C SER A 123 17.41 -7.07 0.81
N TRP A 124 16.50 -6.51 1.60
CA TRP A 124 16.46 -5.07 1.85
C TRP A 124 17.40 -4.68 3.00
N GLU A 125 18.32 -3.76 2.73
CA GLU A 125 19.40 -3.43 3.68
C GLU A 125 19.18 -2.11 4.44
N TRP A 126 18.23 -1.26 3.98
CA TRP A 126 18.00 0.02 4.66
C TRP A 126 17.17 -0.14 5.92
N PRO A 127 17.44 0.65 6.97
CA PRO A 127 16.49 0.75 8.06
C PRO A 127 15.19 1.37 7.54
N LEU A 128 14.06 0.93 8.09
CA LEU A 128 12.73 1.47 7.77
C LEU A 128 12.18 2.14 9.03
N ASP A 129 11.81 3.43 8.92
CA ASP A 129 11.19 4.16 10.02
C ASP A 129 9.69 3.88 10.09
N VAL A 130 9.05 3.74 8.94
CA VAL A 130 7.61 3.48 8.81
C VAL A 130 7.37 2.42 7.74
N VAL A 131 6.44 1.51 8.01
CA VAL A 131 5.97 0.53 7.03
C VAL A 131 4.47 0.66 6.86
N LEU A 132 4.01 0.79 5.63
CA LEU A 132 2.62 0.63 5.24
C LEU A 132 2.46 -0.66 4.46
N LEU A 133 1.36 -1.38 4.70
CA LEU A 133 1.00 -2.54 3.88
C LEU A 133 -0.50 -2.56 3.59
N ASP A 134 -0.84 -2.91 2.33
CA ASP A 134 -2.20 -3.10 1.83
C ASP A 134 -2.28 -4.45 1.09
N PRO A 135 -2.19 -5.58 1.82
CA PRO A 135 -2.08 -6.89 1.22
C PRO A 135 -3.41 -7.36 0.59
N PRO A 136 -3.37 -8.36 -0.29
CA PRO A 136 -4.57 -9.00 -0.81
C PRO A 136 -5.37 -9.66 0.33
N ARG A 137 -6.59 -10.14 0.02
CA ARG A 137 -7.51 -10.79 0.99
C ARG A 137 -6.88 -11.89 1.84
N ALA A 138 -5.84 -12.55 1.34
CA ALA A 138 -5.10 -13.56 2.11
C ALA A 138 -4.31 -12.99 3.29
N GLY A 139 -4.17 -11.67 3.36
CA GLY A 139 -3.31 -10.97 4.33
C GLY A 139 -1.84 -11.01 3.93
N ALA A 140 -0.99 -10.39 4.75
CA ALA A 140 0.45 -10.38 4.56
C ALA A 140 1.10 -11.71 4.96
N GLY A 141 0.55 -12.37 5.97
CA GLY A 141 1.00 -13.66 6.46
C GLY A 141 2.22 -13.60 7.37
N LYS A 142 2.48 -14.72 8.03
CA LYS A 142 3.49 -14.82 9.10
C LYS A 142 4.89 -14.37 8.67
N ARG A 143 5.32 -14.70 7.44
CA ARG A 143 6.67 -14.38 6.97
C ARG A 143 6.88 -12.87 6.87
N VAL A 144 6.00 -12.17 6.14
CA VAL A 144 6.08 -10.71 5.97
C VAL A 144 5.94 -10.00 7.31
N VAL A 145 4.96 -10.38 8.15
CA VAL A 145 4.81 -9.81 9.49
C VAL A 145 6.08 -9.99 10.32
N THR A 146 6.72 -11.18 10.28
CA THR A 146 7.97 -11.42 11.03
C THR A 146 9.10 -10.53 10.51
N GLN A 147 9.25 -10.37 9.20
CA GLN A 147 10.26 -9.50 8.59
C GLN A 147 10.06 -8.03 8.99
N ILE A 148 8.81 -7.54 8.99
CA ILE A 148 8.48 -6.18 9.44
C ILE A 148 8.84 -5.99 10.92
N ILE A 149 8.49 -6.95 11.78
CA ILE A 149 8.83 -6.91 13.21
C ILE A 149 10.36 -6.87 13.41
N GLN A 150 11.11 -7.65 12.62
CA GLN A 150 12.58 -7.66 12.67
C GLN A 150 13.21 -6.34 12.19
N ALA A 151 12.59 -5.67 11.23
CA ALA A 151 13.02 -4.34 10.75
C ALA A 151 12.82 -3.23 11.80
N LYS A 152 12.00 -3.48 12.84
CA LYS A 152 11.74 -2.56 13.96
C LYS A 152 11.34 -1.13 13.55
N PRO A 153 10.41 -0.94 12.61
CA PRO A 153 9.93 0.40 12.32
C PRO A 153 9.22 1.00 13.53
N ARG A 154 9.25 2.33 13.68
CA ARG A 154 8.53 3.02 14.77
C ARG A 154 7.01 2.94 14.63
N ALA A 155 6.52 2.71 13.43
CA ALA A 155 5.09 2.55 13.16
C ALA A 155 4.84 1.65 11.95
N VAL A 156 3.77 0.87 12.03
CA VAL A 156 3.24 0.07 10.92
C VAL A 156 1.79 0.46 10.68
N GLY A 157 1.47 0.86 9.44
CA GLY A 157 0.10 1.00 8.96
C GLY A 157 -0.33 -0.28 8.26
N TYR A 158 -1.50 -0.78 8.59
CA TYR A 158 -2.07 -1.96 7.95
C TYR A 158 -3.45 -1.62 7.38
N VAL A 159 -3.58 -1.58 6.06
CA VAL A 159 -4.86 -1.51 5.35
C VAL A 159 -5.30 -2.93 5.04
N SER A 160 -6.59 -3.23 5.21
CA SER A 160 -7.11 -4.59 4.96
C SER A 160 -8.58 -4.57 4.55
N CYS A 161 -8.90 -5.33 3.52
CA CYS A 161 -10.27 -5.56 3.06
C CYS A 161 -10.89 -6.88 3.57
N ASP A 162 -10.15 -7.65 4.39
CA ASP A 162 -10.62 -8.93 4.96
C ASP A 162 -10.37 -9.00 6.46
N PRO A 163 -11.43 -8.97 7.31
CA PRO A 163 -11.28 -8.95 8.76
C PRO A 163 -10.63 -10.20 9.35
N ALA A 164 -10.78 -11.37 8.71
CA ALA A 164 -10.26 -12.61 9.26
C ALA A 164 -8.74 -12.71 9.10
N SER A 165 -8.23 -12.44 7.90
CA SER A 165 -6.79 -12.40 7.63
C SER A 165 -6.11 -11.26 8.39
N PHE A 166 -6.79 -10.10 8.50
CA PHE A 166 -6.33 -8.97 9.30
C PHE A 166 -6.17 -9.33 10.77
N ALA A 167 -7.19 -9.92 11.39
CA ALA A 167 -7.14 -10.33 12.81
C ALA A 167 -6.02 -11.35 13.06
N ARG A 168 -5.81 -12.29 12.13
CA ARG A 168 -4.71 -13.26 12.22
C ARG A 168 -3.34 -12.55 12.20
N ASP A 169 -3.12 -11.66 11.25
CA ASP A 169 -1.84 -10.98 11.09
C ASP A 169 -1.59 -9.97 12.23
N LEU A 170 -2.63 -9.27 12.67
CA LEU A 170 -2.60 -8.41 13.86
C LEU A 170 -2.19 -9.21 15.11
N GLY A 171 -2.75 -10.41 15.30
CA GLY A 171 -2.38 -11.30 16.40
C GLY A 171 -0.89 -11.65 16.42
N LEU A 172 -0.22 -11.71 15.26
CA LEU A 172 1.22 -11.95 15.18
C LEU A 172 2.05 -10.76 15.69
N PHE A 173 1.61 -9.53 15.46
CA PHE A 173 2.24 -8.32 16.02
C PHE A 173 2.01 -8.26 17.53
N LEU A 174 0.78 -8.41 17.98
CA LEU A 174 0.42 -8.37 19.42
C LEU A 174 1.16 -9.43 20.22
N ALA A 175 1.31 -10.66 19.70
CA ALA A 175 2.08 -11.73 20.33
C ALA A 175 3.58 -11.41 20.48
N ARG A 176 4.08 -10.37 19.82
CA ARG A 176 5.45 -9.88 19.92
C ARG A 176 5.55 -8.56 20.70
N GLY A 177 4.50 -8.21 21.46
CA GLY A 177 4.46 -7.04 22.31
C GLY A 177 4.14 -5.72 21.59
N TRP A 178 3.78 -5.76 20.31
CA TRP A 178 3.34 -4.56 19.59
C TRP A 178 1.98 -4.10 20.11
N SER A 179 1.75 -2.80 20.09
CA SER A 179 0.48 -2.18 20.47
C SER A 179 -0.35 -1.82 19.25
N LEU A 180 -1.66 -1.99 19.36
CA LEU A 180 -2.64 -1.45 18.41
C LEU A 180 -3.07 -0.07 18.89
N ASP A 181 -2.52 0.99 18.31
CA ASP A 181 -2.78 2.35 18.76
C ASP A 181 -4.02 2.95 18.11
N GLN A 182 -4.33 2.51 16.90
CA GLN A 182 -5.49 2.99 16.17
C GLN A 182 -6.10 1.85 15.35
N LEU A 183 -7.43 1.80 15.32
CA LEU A 183 -8.20 1.00 14.38
C LEU A 183 -9.36 1.85 13.84
N ARG A 184 -9.46 1.93 12.53
CA ARG A 184 -10.59 2.55 11.81
C ARG A 184 -11.17 1.52 10.86
N VAL A 185 -12.50 1.53 10.73
CA VAL A 185 -13.23 0.66 9.81
C VAL A 185 -14.08 1.54 8.92
N PHE A 186 -14.12 1.20 7.63
CA PHE A 186 -14.80 1.97 6.60
C PHE A 186 -15.75 1.05 5.84
N ASP A 187 -17.01 1.44 5.72
CA ASP A 187 -17.99 0.80 4.83
C ASP A 187 -17.81 1.35 3.41
N LEU A 188 -16.88 0.75 2.66
CA LEU A 188 -16.56 1.11 1.27
C LEU A 188 -17.14 0.11 0.26
N TYR A 189 -17.83 -0.93 0.75
CA TYR A 189 -18.47 -1.96 -0.07
C TYR A 189 -19.93 -2.17 0.35
N PRO A 190 -20.78 -1.15 0.18
CA PRO A 190 -22.18 -1.21 0.64
C PRO A 190 -22.90 -2.43 0.06
N HIS A 191 -23.81 -2.99 0.87
CA HIS A 191 -24.55 -4.22 0.55
C HIS A 191 -23.71 -5.49 0.40
N THR A 192 -22.48 -5.49 0.89
CA THR A 192 -21.62 -6.68 0.98
C THR A 192 -21.19 -6.91 2.42
N HIS A 193 -20.55 -8.05 2.70
CA HIS A 193 -19.92 -8.34 3.99
C HIS A 193 -18.47 -7.81 4.09
N HIS A 194 -17.99 -7.14 3.05
CA HIS A 194 -16.62 -6.62 3.02
C HIS A 194 -16.53 -5.29 3.77
N MET A 195 -15.51 -5.16 4.57
CA MET A 195 -15.18 -3.94 5.31
C MET A 195 -13.72 -3.60 5.04
N GLU A 196 -13.44 -2.33 4.82
CA GLU A 196 -12.07 -1.85 4.76
C GLU A 196 -11.65 -1.41 6.15
N SER A 197 -10.43 -1.77 6.54
CA SER A 197 -9.89 -1.45 7.86
C SER A 197 -8.52 -0.80 7.71
N PHE A 198 -8.20 0.13 8.58
CA PHE A 198 -6.86 0.69 8.72
C PHE A 198 -6.46 0.67 10.19
N ALA A 199 -5.32 0.06 10.47
CA ALA A 199 -4.74 0.02 11.79
C ALA A 199 -3.36 0.68 11.83
N VAL A 200 -3.01 1.25 12.98
CA VAL A 200 -1.66 1.70 13.31
C VAL A 200 -1.14 0.86 14.45
N LEU A 201 0.05 0.30 14.26
CA LEU A 201 0.76 -0.54 15.21
C LEU A 201 2.09 0.11 15.57
N THR A 202 2.48 0.04 16.83
CA THR A 202 3.78 0.52 17.31
C THR A 202 4.53 -0.59 18.04
N PRO A 203 5.87 -0.60 17.95
CA PRO A 203 6.68 -1.59 18.66
C PRO A 203 6.59 -1.42 20.18
N PRO A 204 6.94 -2.47 20.96
CA PRO A 204 7.07 -2.33 22.41
C PRO A 204 8.10 -1.24 22.75
N ALA A 205 7.87 -0.52 23.84
CA ALA A 205 8.87 0.40 24.40
C ALA A 205 10.15 -0.37 24.74
N GLU A 206 11.31 0.19 24.41
CA GLU A 206 12.62 -0.38 24.76
C GLU A 206 12.86 -0.33 26.28
#